data_a60f15bc5807449c2019072c233912aa
#
_entry.id   a60f15bc5807449c2019072c233912aa
#
_cell.length_a   1.000
_cell.length_b   1.000
_cell.length_c   1.000
_cell.angle_alpha   90.00
_cell.angle_beta   90.00
_cell.angle_gamma   90.00
#
_symmetry.space_group_name_H-M   'P 1'
#
loop_
_entity.id
_entity.type
_entity.pdbx_description
1 polymer ?
#
loop_
_entity_poly.entity_id
_entity_poly.type
_entity_poly.pdbx_seq_one_letter_code
_entity_poly.pdbx_strand_id
1 'polypeptide(L)'
;MNFFENLFEPKFGNYENLTNFDPVVWKWAIWGLYIGIVAAAIATAFIKGVLGKFPRALIDAGATSPENAKKLAEVNCNNFLFRFFMRHGYVLRNVVYCRGAGEDDNLTRIWAKIKIDFNSAAFYVPEEKRDAALSRFSTKGSGWMTVLIVAVVGLAAVAGVFKALPPILSYFNSVFGG
;
A
#
# COMPACT_ATOMS: atom_id res chain seq x y z
N MET A 1 -19.77 -28.35 -13.18
CA MET A 1 -20.02 -27.08 -12.45
C MET A 1 -18.66 -26.50 -12.07
N ASN A 2 -18.26 -25.41 -12.72
CA ASN A 2 -16.88 -24.92 -12.65
C ASN A 2 -16.64 -24.22 -11.31
N PHE A 3 -15.46 -24.47 -10.70
CA PHE A 3 -15.02 -23.83 -9.45
C PHE A 3 -15.17 -22.30 -9.51
N PHE A 4 -14.88 -21.71 -10.65
CA PHE A 4 -14.99 -20.27 -10.88
C PHE A 4 -16.45 -19.77 -10.87
N GLU A 5 -17.41 -20.51 -11.41
CA GLU A 5 -18.84 -20.11 -11.35
C GLU A 5 -19.33 -20.02 -9.90
N ASN A 6 -18.99 -21.00 -9.06
CA ASN A 6 -19.38 -20.98 -7.64
C ASN A 6 -18.69 -19.88 -6.85
N LEU A 7 -17.51 -19.43 -7.28
CA LEU A 7 -16.77 -18.36 -6.63
C LEU A 7 -17.35 -16.97 -6.95
N PHE A 8 -17.78 -16.78 -8.20
CA PHE A 8 -18.34 -15.50 -8.65
C PHE A 8 -19.85 -15.41 -8.48
N GLU A 9 -20.54 -16.53 -8.49
CA GLU A 9 -22.00 -16.64 -8.32
C GLU A 9 -22.35 -17.65 -7.21
N PRO A 10 -22.03 -17.35 -5.94
CA PRO A 10 -22.41 -18.22 -4.83
C PRO A 10 -23.94 -18.29 -4.76
N LYS A 11 -24.47 -19.52 -4.71
CA LYS A 11 -25.90 -19.76 -4.56
C LYS A 11 -26.28 -19.59 -3.09
N PHE A 12 -26.84 -18.45 -2.76
CA PHE A 12 -27.50 -18.24 -1.48
C PHE A 12 -28.94 -18.78 -1.58
N GLY A 13 -29.41 -19.46 -0.52
CA GLY A 13 -30.79 -19.87 -0.39
C GLY A 13 -31.75 -18.71 -0.12
N ASN A 14 -33.05 -18.99 -0.13
CA ASN A 14 -34.02 -18.01 0.35
C ASN A 14 -34.11 -18.09 1.89
N TYR A 15 -33.78 -16.99 2.57
CA TYR A 15 -33.73 -16.89 4.04
C TYR A 15 -34.84 -15.97 4.53
N GLU A 16 -36.07 -16.43 4.47
CA GLU A 16 -37.29 -15.62 4.75
C GLU A 16 -37.35 -15.06 6.17
N ASN A 17 -36.75 -15.78 7.13
CA ASN A 17 -36.73 -15.36 8.54
C ASN A 17 -35.59 -14.39 8.89
N LEU A 18 -34.67 -14.13 7.95
CA LEU A 18 -33.58 -13.17 8.12
C LEU A 18 -33.96 -11.84 7.42
N THR A 19 -34.74 -11.01 8.07
CA THR A 19 -35.43 -9.82 7.52
C THR A 19 -34.50 -8.76 6.89
N ASN A 20 -33.19 -8.77 7.16
CA ASN A 20 -32.24 -7.79 6.64
C ASN A 20 -31.08 -8.44 5.88
N PHE A 21 -31.23 -9.72 5.47
CA PHE A 21 -30.18 -10.39 4.73
C PHE A 21 -30.38 -10.25 3.23
N ASP A 22 -29.55 -9.43 2.58
CA ASP A 22 -29.48 -9.33 1.12
C ASP A 22 -28.23 -10.07 0.62
N PRO A 23 -28.38 -11.23 -0.03
CA PRO A 23 -27.27 -12.01 -0.57
C PRO A 23 -26.37 -11.23 -1.52
N VAL A 24 -26.95 -10.30 -2.28
CA VAL A 24 -26.22 -9.49 -3.27
C VAL A 24 -25.29 -8.50 -2.56
N VAL A 25 -25.78 -7.84 -1.52
CA VAL A 25 -24.99 -6.89 -0.71
C VAL A 25 -23.82 -7.62 -0.05
N TRP A 26 -24.04 -8.78 0.56
CA TRP A 26 -23.00 -9.57 1.19
C TRP A 26 -21.94 -10.06 0.22
N LYS A 27 -22.36 -10.51 -0.96
CA LYS A 27 -21.43 -10.89 -2.04
C LYS A 27 -20.49 -9.74 -2.38
N TRP A 28 -21.02 -8.56 -2.63
CA TRP A 28 -20.20 -7.38 -2.98
C TRP A 28 -19.34 -6.88 -1.82
N ALA A 29 -19.81 -6.99 -0.59
CA ALA A 29 -19.02 -6.64 0.61
C ALA A 29 -17.79 -7.55 0.74
N ILE A 30 -17.93 -8.86 0.57
CA ILE A 30 -16.83 -9.83 0.64
C ILE A 30 -15.81 -9.56 -0.47
N TRP A 31 -16.27 -9.35 -1.70
CA TRP A 31 -15.38 -9.02 -2.82
C TRP A 31 -14.70 -7.67 -2.64
N GLY A 32 -15.43 -6.66 -2.14
CA GLY A 32 -14.86 -5.34 -1.85
C GLY A 32 -13.75 -5.41 -0.80
N LEU A 33 -13.95 -6.19 0.26
CA LEU A 33 -12.93 -6.42 1.28
C LEU A 33 -11.69 -7.10 0.69
N TYR A 34 -11.85 -8.15 -0.10
CA TYR A 34 -10.75 -8.84 -0.77
C TYR A 34 -9.95 -7.91 -1.68
N ILE A 35 -10.63 -7.16 -2.56
CA ILE A 35 -10.00 -6.20 -3.46
C ILE A 35 -9.25 -5.13 -2.66
N GLY A 36 -9.84 -4.64 -1.56
CA GLY A 36 -9.21 -3.67 -0.66
C GLY A 36 -7.90 -4.20 -0.05
N ILE A 37 -7.90 -5.44 0.43
CA ILE A 37 -6.70 -6.08 1.01
C ILE A 37 -5.61 -6.25 -0.06
N VAL A 38 -5.94 -6.71 -1.25
CA VAL A 38 -4.98 -6.88 -2.35
C VAL A 38 -4.43 -5.52 -2.79
N ALA A 39 -5.27 -4.50 -2.93
CA ALA A 39 -4.86 -3.15 -3.28
C ALA A 39 -3.89 -2.56 -2.23
N ALA A 40 -4.16 -2.77 -0.93
CA ALA A 40 -3.28 -2.35 0.15
C ALA A 40 -1.91 -3.08 0.10
N ALA A 41 -1.90 -4.37 -0.22
CA ALA A 41 -0.67 -5.14 -0.39
C ALA A 41 0.15 -4.62 -1.58
N ILE A 42 -0.48 -4.34 -2.72
CA ILE A 42 0.17 -3.75 -3.90
C ILE A 42 0.74 -2.37 -3.56
N ALA A 43 -0.03 -1.50 -2.92
CA ALA A 43 0.42 -0.18 -2.51
C ALA A 43 1.64 -0.26 -1.59
N THR A 44 1.63 -1.18 -0.63
CA THR A 44 2.75 -1.41 0.29
C THR A 44 4.00 -1.90 -0.43
N ALA A 45 3.86 -2.87 -1.34
CA ALA A 45 4.97 -3.39 -2.14
C ALA A 45 5.55 -2.30 -3.05
N PHE A 46 4.70 -1.46 -3.63
CA PHE A 46 5.12 -0.33 -4.46
C PHE A 46 5.88 0.72 -3.64
N ILE A 47 5.35 1.15 -2.49
CA ILE A 47 6.00 2.13 -1.62
C ILE A 47 7.37 1.62 -1.17
N LYS A 48 7.47 0.39 -0.70
CA LYS A 48 8.74 -0.18 -0.22
C LYS A 48 9.71 -0.53 -1.36
N GLY A 49 9.21 -1.12 -2.43
CA GLY A 49 10.03 -1.60 -3.54
C GLY A 49 10.48 -0.50 -4.50
N VAL A 50 9.58 0.42 -4.85
CA VAL A 50 9.85 1.47 -5.83
C VAL A 50 10.28 2.75 -5.12
N LEU A 51 9.41 3.34 -4.29
CA LEU A 51 9.71 4.62 -3.66
C LEU A 51 10.84 4.53 -2.63
N GLY A 52 10.95 3.41 -1.92
CA GLY A 52 12.00 3.18 -0.93
C GLY A 52 13.41 3.04 -1.51
N LYS A 53 13.57 2.88 -2.83
CA LYS A 53 14.90 2.88 -3.46
C LYS A 53 15.63 4.21 -3.24
N PHE A 54 14.92 5.33 -3.31
CA PHE A 54 15.51 6.65 -3.21
C PHE A 54 16.10 6.96 -1.83
N PRO A 55 15.36 6.88 -0.71
CA PRO A 55 15.95 7.10 0.62
C PRO A 55 17.11 6.15 0.93
N ARG A 56 17.01 4.88 0.49
CA ARG A 56 18.11 3.91 0.68
C ARG A 56 19.35 4.30 -0.12
N ALA A 57 19.19 4.66 -1.40
CA ALA A 57 20.30 5.09 -2.24
C ALA A 57 20.98 6.36 -1.69
N LEU A 58 20.24 7.29 -1.07
CA LEU A 58 20.80 8.44 -0.38
C LEU A 58 21.62 8.00 0.84
N ILE A 59 21.10 7.11 1.68
CA ILE A 59 21.79 6.58 2.86
C ILE A 59 23.05 5.82 2.45
N ASP A 60 22.96 4.96 1.45
CA ASP A 60 24.08 4.16 0.92
C ASP A 60 25.17 5.04 0.30
N ALA A 61 24.79 6.19 -0.28
CA ALA A 61 25.71 7.20 -0.80
C ALA A 61 26.28 8.15 0.28
N GLY A 62 25.96 7.94 1.57
CA GLY A 62 26.40 8.77 2.68
C GLY A 62 25.77 10.15 2.72
N ALA A 63 24.64 10.38 2.04
CA ALA A 63 23.92 11.64 2.04
C ALA A 63 23.05 11.77 3.31
N THR A 64 23.70 11.91 4.48
CA THR A 64 23.03 11.99 5.79
C THR A 64 23.06 13.40 6.39
N SER A 65 23.74 14.34 5.72
CA SER A 65 23.81 15.75 6.12
C SER A 65 23.58 16.68 4.92
N PRO A 66 23.26 17.96 5.15
CA PRO A 66 23.12 18.95 4.08
C PRO A 66 24.38 19.11 3.22
N GLU A 67 25.56 18.90 3.83
CA GLU A 67 26.87 19.04 3.17
C GLU A 67 27.10 17.91 2.15
N ASN A 68 26.65 16.70 2.49
CA ASN A 68 26.78 15.48 1.67
C ASN A 68 25.54 15.23 0.80
N ALA A 69 24.64 16.20 0.68
CA ALA A 69 23.42 16.06 -0.11
C ALA A 69 23.73 15.71 -1.58
N LYS A 70 22.97 14.77 -2.16
CA LYS A 70 23.15 14.25 -3.50
C LYS A 70 22.00 14.63 -4.42
N LYS A 71 22.28 14.81 -5.72
CA LYS A 71 21.26 15.03 -6.73
C LYS A 71 20.57 13.71 -7.11
N LEU A 72 19.35 13.80 -7.62
CA LEU A 72 18.59 12.63 -8.12
C LEU A 72 19.36 11.84 -9.18
N ALA A 73 20.13 12.51 -10.03
CA ALA A 73 20.94 11.88 -11.05
C ALA A 73 22.11 11.06 -10.46
N GLU A 74 22.72 11.52 -9.39
CA GLU A 74 23.87 10.86 -8.74
C GLU A 74 23.49 9.54 -8.06
N VAL A 75 22.24 9.42 -7.60
CA VAL A 75 21.71 8.20 -6.97
C VAL A 75 20.86 7.33 -7.91
N ASN A 76 20.97 7.56 -9.23
CA ASN A 76 20.22 6.81 -10.26
C ASN A 76 18.68 6.79 -10.05
N CYS A 77 18.13 7.81 -9.43
CA CYS A 77 16.71 7.94 -9.13
C CYS A 77 16.00 9.04 -9.94
N ASN A 78 16.57 9.44 -11.09
CA ASN A 78 16.05 10.53 -11.90
C ASN A 78 14.93 10.08 -12.88
N ASN A 79 13.94 9.34 -12.38
CA ASN A 79 12.80 8.86 -13.15
C ASN A 79 11.56 9.76 -12.96
N PHE A 80 10.70 9.82 -13.98
CA PHE A 80 9.42 10.55 -13.94
C PHE A 80 8.58 10.16 -12.71
N LEU A 81 8.50 8.87 -12.37
CA LEU A 81 7.76 8.37 -11.20
C LEU A 81 8.27 8.98 -9.89
N PHE A 82 9.60 9.04 -9.68
CA PHE A 82 10.15 9.66 -8.48
C PHE A 82 9.81 11.15 -8.40
N ARG A 83 9.95 11.87 -9.51
CA ARG A 83 9.58 13.30 -9.58
C ARG A 83 8.11 13.52 -9.26
N PHE A 84 7.22 12.66 -9.81
CA PHE A 84 5.79 12.71 -9.55
C PHE A 84 5.49 12.46 -8.08
N PHE A 85 6.04 11.39 -7.48
CA PHE A 85 5.80 11.07 -6.07
C PHE A 85 6.49 12.02 -5.10
N MET A 86 7.64 12.56 -5.45
CA MET A 86 8.26 13.66 -4.70
C MET A 86 7.35 14.90 -4.75
N ARG A 87 6.69 15.14 -5.87
CA ARG A 87 5.78 16.27 -6.05
C ARG A 87 4.46 16.12 -5.32
N HIS A 88 3.85 14.95 -5.33
CA HIS A 88 2.49 14.71 -4.84
C HIS A 88 2.45 13.77 -3.61
N GLY A 89 3.51 12.97 -3.39
CA GLY A 89 3.54 11.93 -2.36
C GLY A 89 3.99 12.44 -1.00
N TYR A 90 3.20 12.17 0.04
CA TYR A 90 3.52 12.49 1.42
C TYR A 90 4.61 11.58 2.02
N VAL A 91 4.75 10.36 1.50
CA VAL A 91 5.56 9.30 2.12
C VAL A 91 7.05 9.62 2.13
N LEU A 92 7.58 10.17 1.03
CA LEU A 92 9.01 10.54 0.93
C LEU A 92 9.33 11.84 1.65
N ARG A 93 8.38 12.79 1.67
CA ARG A 93 8.57 14.13 2.24
C ARG A 93 8.88 14.14 3.73
N ASN A 94 8.45 13.11 4.46
CA ASN A 94 8.69 13.03 5.90
C ASN A 94 10.09 12.57 6.27
N VAL A 95 10.85 12.02 5.30
CA VAL A 95 12.12 11.36 5.55
C VAL A 95 13.25 12.01 4.76
N VAL A 96 12.96 12.52 3.57
CA VAL A 96 13.93 13.14 2.67
C VAL A 96 13.87 14.66 2.82
N TYR A 97 15.04 15.28 2.91
CA TYR A 97 15.22 16.71 3.02
C TYR A 97 15.91 17.28 1.78
N CYS A 98 15.75 18.57 1.52
CA CYS A 98 16.34 19.25 0.38
C CYS A 98 17.34 20.30 0.86
N ARG A 99 18.56 20.28 0.34
CA ARG A 99 19.59 21.26 0.70
C ARG A 99 19.19 22.68 0.29
N GLY A 100 19.40 23.64 1.18
CA GLY A 100 19.24 25.08 0.88
C GLY A 100 17.81 25.61 1.00
N ALA A 101 16.95 24.88 1.68
CA ALA A 101 15.55 25.26 1.85
C ALA A 101 15.22 25.99 3.16
N GLY A 102 16.21 26.34 3.97
CA GLY A 102 16.09 27.04 5.25
C GLY A 102 16.29 26.14 6.46
N GLU A 103 16.07 26.67 7.68
CA GLU A 103 16.29 25.94 8.94
C GLU A 103 15.53 24.62 9.05
N ASP A 104 14.42 24.50 8.34
CA ASP A 104 13.61 23.29 8.24
C ASP A 104 13.63 22.74 6.80
N ASP A 105 14.67 22.04 6.43
CA ASP A 105 14.87 21.46 5.10
C ASP A 105 13.87 20.33 4.73
N ASN A 106 12.80 20.17 5.50
CA ASN A 106 11.79 19.15 5.25
C ASN A 106 10.98 19.47 4.00
N LEU A 107 10.96 18.55 3.05
CA LEU A 107 10.22 18.69 1.79
C LEU A 107 8.73 19.01 1.96
N THR A 108 8.11 18.60 3.06
CA THR A 108 6.71 18.90 3.34
C THR A 108 6.46 20.38 3.52
N ARG A 109 7.38 21.10 4.17
CA ARG A 109 7.29 22.55 4.39
C ARG A 109 7.72 23.35 3.15
N ILE A 110 8.76 22.90 2.47
CA ILE A 110 9.27 23.54 1.26
C ILE A 110 8.23 23.51 0.14
N TRP A 111 7.53 22.38 0.01
CA TRP A 111 6.54 22.19 -1.03
C TRP A 111 5.37 23.18 -0.99
N ALA A 112 5.05 23.65 0.20
CA ALA A 112 4.04 24.70 0.39
C ALA A 112 4.54 26.11 0.00
N LYS A 113 5.87 26.32 -0.09
CA LYS A 113 6.49 27.64 -0.24
C LYS A 113 7.30 27.86 -1.52
N ILE A 114 7.96 26.82 -2.07
CA ILE A 114 8.93 26.97 -3.16
C ILE A 114 8.74 25.90 -4.23
N LYS A 115 8.79 26.27 -5.52
CA LYS A 115 8.93 25.35 -6.65
C LYS A 115 10.35 24.77 -6.66
N ILE A 116 10.52 23.53 -6.24
CA ILE A 116 11.81 22.85 -6.30
C ILE A 116 12.11 22.44 -7.75
N ASP A 117 13.25 22.87 -8.26
CA ASP A 117 13.80 22.32 -9.48
C ASP A 117 14.56 21.02 -9.18
N PHE A 118 13.97 19.89 -9.53
CA PHE A 118 14.52 18.56 -9.28
C PHE A 118 15.83 18.27 -10.02
N ASN A 119 16.22 19.08 -11.00
CA ASN A 119 17.45 18.88 -11.75
C ASN A 119 18.66 19.45 -10.98
N SER A 120 18.44 20.55 -10.27
CA SER A 120 19.48 21.27 -9.52
C SER A 120 19.46 20.92 -8.02
N ALA A 121 18.32 20.52 -7.49
CA ALA A 121 18.14 20.22 -6.07
C ALA A 121 18.96 19.02 -5.61
N ALA A 122 19.60 19.15 -4.45
CA ALA A 122 20.29 18.07 -3.77
C ALA A 122 19.48 17.64 -2.52
N PHE A 123 19.47 16.34 -2.26
CA PHE A 123 18.64 15.70 -1.24
C PHE A 123 19.49 14.90 -0.26
N TYR A 124 19.03 14.79 0.97
CA TYR A 124 19.66 14.01 2.02
C TYR A 124 18.61 13.42 2.98
N VAL A 125 19.02 12.42 3.75
CA VAL A 125 18.23 11.85 4.84
C VAL A 125 18.95 12.16 6.14
N PRO A 126 18.41 12.99 7.04
CA PRO A 126 19.07 13.31 8.31
C PRO A 126 19.43 12.05 9.11
N GLU A 127 20.58 12.05 9.78
CA GLU A 127 21.04 10.91 10.58
C GLU A 127 20.00 10.48 11.62
N GLU A 128 19.31 11.43 12.24
CA GLU A 128 18.21 11.17 13.20
C GLU A 128 17.04 10.36 12.60
N LYS A 129 16.83 10.47 11.28
CA LYS A 129 15.75 9.78 10.56
C LYS A 129 16.22 8.55 9.80
N ARG A 130 17.50 8.24 9.84
CA ARG A 130 18.11 7.11 9.13
C ARG A 130 17.46 5.79 9.49
N ASP A 131 17.36 5.46 10.77
CA ASP A 131 16.80 4.21 11.23
C ASP A 131 15.30 4.10 10.94
N ALA A 132 14.57 5.20 11.08
CA ALA A 132 13.17 5.30 10.71
C ALA A 132 12.97 5.10 9.19
N ALA A 133 13.87 5.67 8.37
CA ALA A 133 13.87 5.48 6.92
C ALA A 133 14.15 4.03 6.54
N LEU A 134 15.19 3.43 7.12
CA LEU A 134 15.56 2.03 6.85
C LEU A 134 14.45 1.06 7.26
N SER A 135 13.83 1.28 8.42
CA SER A 135 12.71 0.47 8.90
C SER A 135 11.49 0.61 7.99
N ARG A 136 11.08 1.85 7.68
CA ARG A 136 9.89 2.14 6.86
C ARG A 136 10.01 1.64 5.43
N PHE A 137 11.18 1.75 4.83
CA PHE A 137 11.46 1.36 3.46
C PHE A 137 12.21 0.02 3.34
N SER A 138 12.27 -0.77 4.42
CA SER A 138 12.84 -2.11 4.38
C SER A 138 12.13 -2.97 3.33
N THR A 139 12.93 -3.65 2.51
CA THR A 139 12.41 -4.64 1.53
C THR A 139 12.21 -6.01 2.16
N LYS A 140 12.67 -6.24 3.41
CA LYS A 140 12.48 -7.52 4.08
C LYS A 140 10.99 -7.81 4.24
N GLY A 141 10.52 -8.93 3.68
CA GLY A 141 9.15 -9.42 3.81
C GLY A 141 8.07 -8.65 3.02
N SER A 142 8.42 -7.74 2.11
CA SER A 142 7.47 -6.91 1.38
C SER A 142 7.80 -6.81 -0.10
N GLY A 143 7.95 -7.95 -0.73
CA GLY A 143 8.15 -8.04 -2.19
C GLY A 143 6.86 -8.38 -2.94
N TRP A 144 6.92 -8.43 -4.27
CA TRP A 144 5.83 -8.90 -5.14
C TRP A 144 5.36 -10.31 -4.79
N MET A 145 6.24 -11.16 -4.25
CA MET A 145 5.87 -12.48 -3.73
C MET A 145 4.83 -12.38 -2.60
N THR A 146 4.98 -11.41 -1.69
CA THR A 146 3.98 -11.18 -0.63
C THR A 146 2.63 -10.78 -1.21
N VAL A 147 2.60 -9.94 -2.25
CA VAL A 147 1.35 -9.58 -2.95
C VAL A 147 0.68 -10.82 -3.53
N LEU A 148 1.47 -11.68 -4.19
CA LEU A 148 0.97 -12.92 -4.79
C LEU A 148 0.40 -13.86 -3.70
N ILE A 149 1.13 -14.05 -2.60
CA ILE A 149 0.66 -14.87 -1.47
C ILE A 149 -0.65 -14.29 -0.91
N VAL A 150 -0.73 -12.98 -0.66
CA VAL A 150 -1.94 -12.32 -0.16
C VAL A 150 -3.11 -12.50 -1.12
N ALA A 151 -2.87 -12.39 -2.43
CA ALA A 151 -3.91 -12.58 -3.44
C ALA A 151 -4.43 -14.03 -3.45
N VAL A 152 -3.53 -15.02 -3.44
CA VAL A 152 -3.91 -16.45 -3.48
C VAL A 152 -4.60 -16.87 -2.18
N VAL A 153 -4.02 -16.54 -1.03
CA VAL A 153 -4.60 -16.89 0.29
C VAL A 153 -5.93 -16.16 0.50
N GLY A 154 -6.01 -14.89 0.10
CA GLY A 154 -7.25 -14.11 0.17
C GLY A 154 -8.35 -14.71 -0.71
N LEU A 155 -8.02 -15.14 -1.94
CA LEU A 155 -8.98 -15.81 -2.82
C LEU A 155 -9.48 -17.13 -2.23
N ALA A 156 -8.58 -17.92 -1.63
CA ALA A 156 -8.95 -19.16 -0.93
C ALA A 156 -9.86 -18.87 0.28
N ALA A 157 -9.60 -17.79 1.01
CA ALA A 157 -10.44 -17.35 2.12
C ALA A 157 -11.85 -16.93 1.64
N VAL A 158 -11.95 -16.17 0.55
CA VAL A 158 -13.24 -15.79 -0.07
C VAL A 158 -14.04 -17.05 -0.46
N ALA A 159 -13.36 -18.01 -1.11
CA ALA A 159 -13.99 -19.28 -1.48
C ALA A 159 -14.47 -20.05 -0.23
N GLY A 160 -13.69 -20.08 0.83
CA GLY A 160 -14.06 -20.69 2.11
C GLY A 160 -15.28 -20.05 2.75
N VAL A 161 -15.33 -18.70 2.75
CA VAL A 161 -16.48 -17.95 3.26
C VAL A 161 -17.74 -18.24 2.46
N PHE A 162 -17.68 -18.21 1.12
CA PHE A 162 -18.83 -18.50 0.28
C PHE A 162 -19.33 -19.96 0.42
N LYS A 163 -18.46 -20.88 0.76
CA LYS A 163 -18.84 -22.27 1.04
C LYS A 163 -19.44 -22.45 2.43
N ALA A 164 -18.92 -21.72 3.43
CA ALA A 164 -19.34 -21.84 4.82
C ALA A 164 -20.59 -21.02 5.15
N LEU A 165 -20.81 -19.91 4.45
CA LEU A 165 -21.90 -18.98 4.75
C LEU A 165 -23.31 -19.59 4.57
N PRO A 166 -23.63 -20.30 3.46
CA PRO A 166 -24.97 -20.87 3.26
C PRO A 166 -25.44 -21.82 4.37
N PRO A 167 -24.65 -22.82 4.82
CA PRO A 167 -25.08 -23.69 5.92
C PRO A 167 -25.24 -22.95 7.25
N ILE A 168 -24.41 -21.95 7.52
CA ILE A 168 -24.54 -21.11 8.74
C ILE A 168 -25.84 -20.33 8.69
N LEU A 169 -26.14 -19.66 7.57
CA LEU A 169 -27.38 -18.91 7.39
C LEU A 169 -28.62 -19.80 7.45
N SER A 170 -28.55 -20.99 6.87
CA SER A 170 -29.63 -21.97 6.94
C SER A 170 -29.93 -22.40 8.38
N TYR A 171 -28.89 -22.62 9.19
CA TYR A 171 -29.03 -22.90 10.61
C TYR A 171 -29.71 -21.74 11.36
N PHE A 172 -29.26 -20.52 11.15
CA PHE A 172 -29.89 -19.34 11.77
C PHE A 172 -31.34 -19.16 11.32
N ASN A 173 -31.61 -19.33 10.01
CA ASN A 173 -32.96 -19.24 9.46
C ASN A 173 -33.91 -20.27 10.10
N SER A 174 -33.44 -21.48 10.43
CA SER A 174 -34.24 -22.50 11.13
C SER A 174 -34.46 -22.14 12.62
N VAL A 175 -33.51 -21.52 13.27
CA VAL A 175 -33.64 -21.13 14.67
C VAL A 175 -34.60 -19.95 14.87
N PHE A 176 -34.61 -18.99 13.94
CA PHE A 176 -35.49 -17.81 14.02
C PHE A 176 -36.87 -18.05 13.36
N GLY A 177 -37.06 -19.16 12.67
CA GLY A 177 -38.31 -19.53 11.99
C GLY A 177 -39.17 -20.54 12.75
N GLY A 178 -38.74 -20.96 13.98
CA GLY A 178 -39.48 -21.95 14.80
C GLY A 178 -40.42 -21.29 15.78
#